data_fc45490aaefea711b0701ebf1d7165e8
#
_entry.id   fc45490aaefea711b0701ebf1d7165e8
#
_cell.length_a   1.000
_cell.length_b   1.000
_cell.length_c   1.000
_cell.angle_alpha   90.00
_cell.angle_beta   90.00
_cell.angle_gamma   90.00
#
_symmetry.space_group_name_H-M   'P 1'
#
loop_
_entity.id
_entity.type
_entity.pdbx_description
1 polymer ?
#
loop_
_entity_poly.entity_id
_entity_poly.type
_entity_poly.pdbx_seq_one_letter_code
_entity_poly.pdbx_strand_id
1 'polypeptide(L)'
;AIRSLQLPPSDEQGLINLISGEQDFLPGMSAQEREQFMHSTSYESFLSEHVGLSPGAVQITEPWIKALFGVSVASVSIYEALYTGAPGAAALLPPTPEASDPDPENAETEAPEAENPGADRYPIYPDGNASVARLLVRHLIPAVAAGNTEENIVTSIFDYTQLDREGAPVRLRLNSTAVNVRNRDDGLVDASYVVAGKAQTVRAKHCILAGYGGMVPHLCPELPPAQKENLAYGVKVPFICTNVLLRSGAAVRKAGVSGYQCPGSFYSLVATAPPVSQG
;
A
#
# COMPACT_ATOMS: atom_id res chain seq x y z
N ALA A 1 -19.43 19.99 -2.50
CA ALA A 1 -18.95 18.96 -3.44
C ALA A 1 -20.09 17.98 -3.80
N ILE A 2 -20.77 17.30 -2.85
CA ILE A 2 -21.81 16.29 -3.16
C ILE A 2 -22.95 16.89 -4.01
N ARG A 3 -23.45 18.06 -3.66
CA ARG A 3 -24.53 18.76 -4.41
C ARG A 3 -24.19 19.05 -5.88
N SER A 4 -22.92 19.10 -6.26
CA SER A 4 -22.48 19.29 -7.64
C SER A 4 -22.50 18.01 -8.46
N LEU A 5 -22.72 16.85 -7.85
CA LEU A 5 -22.76 15.55 -8.54
C LEU A 5 -24.09 15.27 -9.26
N GLN A 6 -25.10 16.13 -9.07
CA GLN A 6 -26.43 16.01 -9.70
C GLN A 6 -27.10 14.64 -9.46
N LEU A 7 -26.98 14.14 -8.25
CA LEU A 7 -27.59 12.87 -7.84
C LEU A 7 -29.10 13.02 -7.58
N PRO A 8 -29.86 11.91 -7.56
CA PRO A 8 -31.20 11.91 -7.00
C PRO A 8 -31.19 12.48 -5.57
N PRO A 9 -32.22 13.22 -5.15
CA PRO A 9 -32.26 13.86 -3.82
C PRO A 9 -32.06 12.88 -2.65
N SER A 10 -32.55 11.66 -2.76
CA SER A 10 -32.35 10.61 -1.74
C SER A 10 -30.87 10.21 -1.61
N ASP A 11 -30.19 10.02 -2.73
CA ASP A 11 -28.76 9.66 -2.76
C ASP A 11 -27.89 10.81 -2.24
N GLU A 12 -28.22 12.04 -2.65
CA GLU A 12 -27.52 13.23 -2.17
C GLU A 12 -27.62 13.34 -0.65
N GLN A 13 -28.82 13.18 -0.09
CA GLN A 13 -29.03 13.25 1.35
C GLN A 13 -28.37 12.08 2.09
N GLY A 14 -28.46 10.86 1.54
CA GLY A 14 -27.80 9.68 2.09
C GLY A 14 -26.28 9.86 2.21
N LEU A 15 -25.64 10.35 1.15
CA LEU A 15 -24.19 10.65 1.16
C LEU A 15 -23.83 11.78 2.13
N ILE A 16 -24.67 12.83 2.24
CA ILE A 16 -24.44 13.91 3.20
C ILE A 16 -24.49 13.35 4.63
N ASN A 17 -25.53 12.60 4.98
CA ASN A 17 -25.69 12.01 6.30
C ASN A 17 -24.54 11.04 6.65
N LEU A 18 -24.08 10.25 5.65
CA LEU A 18 -22.97 9.33 5.82
C LEU A 18 -21.65 10.05 6.15
N ILE A 19 -21.40 11.18 5.50
CA ILE A 19 -20.16 11.96 5.68
C ILE A 19 -20.22 12.83 6.93
N SER A 20 -21.39 13.42 7.24
CA SER A 20 -21.53 14.29 8.43
C SER A 20 -21.46 13.50 9.74
N GLY A 21 -21.83 12.22 9.74
CA GLY A 21 -21.91 11.42 10.96
C GLY A 21 -23.08 11.76 11.87
N GLU A 22 -24.02 12.59 11.42
CA GLU A 22 -25.17 13.01 12.22
C GLU A 22 -26.26 11.92 12.36
N GLN A 23 -26.22 10.91 11.47
CA GLN A 23 -27.18 9.81 11.47
C GLN A 23 -26.54 8.52 11.95
N ASP A 24 -27.19 7.84 12.91
CA ASP A 24 -26.86 6.47 13.27
C ASP A 24 -27.48 5.50 12.27
N PHE A 25 -26.67 4.83 11.47
CA PHE A 25 -27.11 3.84 10.49
C PHE A 25 -27.24 2.42 11.05
N LEU A 26 -26.84 2.20 12.31
CA LEU A 26 -26.92 0.88 12.98
C LEU A 26 -27.64 1.01 14.34
N PRO A 27 -28.86 1.57 14.38
CA PRO A 27 -29.54 1.84 15.64
C PRO A 27 -29.83 0.54 16.40
N GLY A 28 -29.64 0.58 17.72
CA GLY A 28 -29.95 -0.54 18.62
C GLY A 28 -28.86 -1.61 18.71
N MET A 29 -27.78 -1.53 17.95
CA MET A 29 -26.62 -2.42 18.09
C MET A 29 -25.71 -1.96 19.21
N SER A 30 -25.28 -2.88 20.06
CA SER A 30 -24.19 -2.66 21.00
C SER A 30 -22.85 -2.44 20.27
N ALA A 31 -21.85 -1.92 20.96
CA ALA A 31 -20.51 -1.72 20.36
C ALA A 31 -19.91 -3.00 19.77
N GLN A 32 -20.05 -4.12 20.49
CA GLN A 32 -19.54 -5.43 20.03
C GLN A 32 -20.31 -5.94 18.80
N GLU A 33 -21.63 -5.77 18.76
CA GLU A 33 -22.44 -6.15 17.59
C GLU A 33 -22.10 -5.28 16.37
N ARG A 34 -21.86 -3.98 16.55
CA ARG A 34 -21.41 -3.08 15.48
C ARG A 34 -20.06 -3.50 14.92
N GLU A 35 -19.10 -3.80 15.78
CA GLU A 35 -17.78 -4.27 15.37
C GLU A 35 -17.88 -5.55 14.54
N GLN A 36 -18.60 -6.54 15.05
CA GLN A 36 -18.83 -7.79 14.33
C GLN A 36 -19.54 -7.58 13.00
N PHE A 37 -20.56 -6.71 12.96
CA PHE A 37 -21.27 -6.36 11.75
C PHE A 37 -20.34 -5.70 10.73
N MET A 38 -19.52 -4.74 11.15
CA MET A 38 -18.57 -4.06 10.27
C MET A 38 -17.53 -5.00 9.66
N HIS A 39 -17.11 -6.04 10.38
CA HIS A 39 -16.17 -7.05 9.85
C HIS A 39 -16.83 -8.07 8.93
N SER A 40 -18.11 -8.37 9.11
CA SER A 40 -18.81 -9.45 8.38
C SER A 40 -19.66 -8.98 7.21
N THR A 41 -19.92 -7.69 7.08
CA THR A 41 -20.80 -7.12 6.07
C THR A 41 -19.96 -6.36 5.03
N SER A 42 -20.28 -6.55 3.74
CA SER A 42 -19.63 -5.79 2.67
C SER A 42 -20.01 -4.31 2.73
N TYR A 43 -19.09 -3.45 2.34
CA TYR A 43 -19.36 -2.02 2.29
C TYR A 43 -20.48 -1.67 1.29
N GLU A 44 -20.60 -2.41 0.18
CA GLU A 44 -21.71 -2.28 -0.76
C GLU A 44 -23.07 -2.55 -0.11
N SER A 45 -23.21 -3.68 0.62
CA SER A 45 -24.45 -4.02 1.32
C SER A 45 -24.83 -2.95 2.34
N PHE A 46 -23.86 -2.45 3.09
CA PHE A 46 -24.08 -1.35 4.03
C PHE A 46 -24.61 -0.09 3.33
N LEU A 47 -23.96 0.34 2.26
CA LEU A 47 -24.36 1.52 1.50
C LEU A 47 -25.75 1.38 0.89
N SER A 48 -26.09 0.20 0.38
CA SER A 48 -27.38 -0.05 -0.27
C SER A 48 -28.51 -0.28 0.71
N GLU A 49 -28.30 -1.05 1.78
CA GLU A 49 -29.37 -1.53 2.67
C GLU A 49 -29.56 -0.63 3.89
N HIS A 50 -28.49 -0.04 4.43
CA HIS A 50 -28.55 0.78 5.64
C HIS A 50 -28.52 2.28 5.33
N VAL A 51 -27.74 2.71 4.34
CA VAL A 51 -27.73 4.12 3.91
C VAL A 51 -28.82 4.38 2.87
N GLY A 52 -29.23 3.36 2.10
CA GLY A 52 -30.28 3.44 1.10
C GLY A 52 -29.83 4.07 -0.22
N LEU A 53 -28.54 3.95 -0.57
CA LEU A 53 -28.00 4.50 -1.81
C LEU A 53 -28.38 3.64 -3.02
N SER A 54 -28.69 4.31 -4.13
CA SER A 54 -28.84 3.64 -5.42
C SER A 54 -27.50 3.07 -5.92
N PRO A 55 -27.53 2.08 -6.85
CA PRO A 55 -26.30 1.53 -7.41
C PRO A 55 -25.38 2.59 -8.04
N GLY A 56 -25.96 3.65 -8.63
CA GLY A 56 -25.20 4.76 -9.18
C GLY A 56 -24.47 5.58 -8.12
N ALA A 57 -25.11 5.81 -6.97
CA ALA A 57 -24.49 6.51 -5.85
C ALA A 57 -23.40 5.65 -5.15
N VAL A 58 -23.63 4.34 -5.04
CA VAL A 58 -22.62 3.40 -4.53
C VAL A 58 -21.34 3.45 -5.38
N GLN A 59 -21.45 3.52 -6.71
CA GLN A 59 -20.30 3.63 -7.60
C GLN A 59 -19.43 4.87 -7.35
N ILE A 60 -19.98 5.94 -6.76
CA ILE A 60 -19.21 7.12 -6.41
C ILE A 60 -18.18 6.82 -5.32
N THR A 61 -18.44 5.85 -4.46
CA THR A 61 -17.52 5.44 -3.39
C THR A 61 -16.44 4.45 -3.84
N GLU A 62 -16.62 3.81 -5.00
CA GLU A 62 -15.66 2.84 -5.57
C GLU A 62 -14.19 3.31 -5.60
N PRO A 63 -13.88 4.57 -5.98
CA PRO A 63 -12.50 5.01 -6.09
C PRO A 63 -11.67 4.88 -4.81
N TRP A 64 -12.27 5.05 -3.62
CA TRP A 64 -11.58 4.88 -2.34
C TRP A 64 -11.04 3.46 -2.19
N ILE A 65 -11.87 2.47 -2.53
CA ILE A 65 -11.53 1.05 -2.40
C ILE A 65 -10.58 0.62 -3.51
N LYS A 66 -10.89 0.98 -4.77
CA LYS A 66 -10.06 0.64 -5.92
C LYS A 66 -8.65 1.22 -5.88
N ALA A 67 -8.50 2.43 -5.34
CA ALA A 67 -7.19 3.07 -5.24
C ALA A 67 -6.22 2.32 -4.33
N LEU A 68 -6.70 1.59 -3.32
CA LEU A 68 -5.89 0.90 -2.32
C LEU A 68 -5.93 -0.62 -2.48
N PHE A 69 -7.09 -1.21 -2.70
CA PHE A 69 -7.25 -2.66 -2.76
C PHE A 69 -7.38 -3.21 -4.18
N GLY A 70 -7.69 -2.37 -5.18
CA GLY A 70 -7.89 -2.79 -6.56
C GLY A 70 -9.13 -3.67 -6.79
N VAL A 71 -10.06 -3.70 -5.83
CA VAL A 71 -11.30 -4.48 -5.86
C VAL A 71 -12.51 -3.58 -5.71
N SER A 72 -13.72 -4.12 -5.90
CA SER A 72 -14.99 -3.41 -5.72
C SER A 72 -15.35 -3.24 -4.25
N VAL A 73 -16.23 -2.28 -3.94
CA VAL A 73 -16.88 -2.08 -2.63
C VAL A 73 -17.63 -3.33 -2.14
N ALA A 74 -18.02 -4.24 -3.04
CA ALA A 74 -18.63 -5.53 -2.72
C ALA A 74 -17.66 -6.53 -2.09
N SER A 75 -16.35 -6.33 -2.29
CA SER A 75 -15.31 -7.29 -1.91
C SER A 75 -14.55 -6.91 -0.64
N VAL A 76 -14.91 -5.80 -0.01
CA VAL A 76 -14.30 -5.35 1.25
C VAL A 76 -15.36 -5.24 2.32
N SER A 77 -14.98 -5.45 3.57
CA SER A 77 -15.84 -5.22 4.72
C SER A 77 -16.01 -3.71 4.96
N ILE A 78 -17.04 -3.35 5.72
CA ILE A 78 -17.22 -1.96 6.16
C ILE A 78 -15.96 -1.48 6.90
N TYR A 79 -15.42 -2.32 7.80
CA TYR A 79 -14.24 -1.98 8.60
C TYR A 79 -13.03 -1.62 7.73
N GLU A 80 -12.72 -2.45 6.74
CA GLU A 80 -11.62 -2.21 5.79
C GLU A 80 -11.85 -0.95 4.94
N ALA A 81 -13.09 -0.73 4.48
CA ALA A 81 -13.43 0.47 3.73
C ALA A 81 -13.21 1.75 4.55
N LEU A 82 -13.65 1.77 5.80
CA LEU A 82 -13.45 2.92 6.70
C LEU A 82 -11.97 3.16 7.01
N TYR A 83 -11.20 2.09 7.17
CA TYR A 83 -9.74 2.18 7.39
C TYR A 83 -9.03 2.87 6.22
N THR A 84 -9.55 2.80 5.00
CA THR A 84 -9.00 3.48 3.82
C THR A 84 -9.50 4.92 3.65
N GLY A 85 -10.27 5.43 4.59
CA GLY A 85 -10.86 6.76 4.52
C GLY A 85 -12.12 6.86 3.64
N ALA A 86 -12.75 5.73 3.33
CA ALA A 86 -14.06 5.74 2.66
C ALA A 86 -15.12 6.44 3.53
N PRO A 87 -16.17 7.04 2.93
CA PRO A 87 -17.22 7.72 3.67
C PRO A 87 -17.87 6.85 4.75
N GLY A 88 -18.19 7.43 5.91
CA GLY A 88 -18.91 6.76 7.02
C GLY A 88 -18.11 6.60 8.31
N ALA A 89 -16.84 6.95 8.34
CA ALA A 89 -16.02 6.86 9.55
C ALA A 89 -16.65 7.67 10.71
N ALA A 90 -17.11 8.89 10.47
CA ALA A 90 -17.74 9.73 11.48
C ALA A 90 -19.05 9.16 12.03
N ALA A 91 -19.77 8.34 11.22
CA ALA A 91 -21.06 7.77 11.61
C ALA A 91 -20.92 6.42 12.33
N LEU A 92 -19.85 5.67 12.09
CA LEU A 92 -19.74 4.27 12.50
C LEU A 92 -18.61 3.99 13.49
N LEU A 93 -17.51 4.74 13.41
CA LEU A 93 -16.38 4.57 14.32
C LEU A 93 -16.64 5.39 15.61
N PRO A 94 -16.19 4.90 16.79
CA PRO A 94 -16.21 5.72 17.98
C PRO A 94 -15.38 6.98 17.73
N PRO A 95 -15.74 8.11 18.33
CA PRO A 95 -14.91 9.31 18.22
C PRO A 95 -13.49 8.94 18.65
N THR A 96 -12.54 9.24 17.77
CA THR A 96 -11.12 9.08 18.12
C THR A 96 -10.91 9.87 19.42
N PRO A 97 -10.36 9.28 20.49
CA PRO A 97 -9.99 10.08 21.65
C PRO A 97 -9.15 11.23 21.12
N GLU A 98 -9.56 12.46 21.43
CA GLU A 98 -8.72 13.63 21.15
C GLU A 98 -7.31 13.24 21.60
N ALA A 99 -6.32 13.38 20.70
CA ALA A 99 -4.94 13.09 21.04
C ALA A 99 -4.70 13.75 22.40
N SER A 100 -4.45 12.93 23.41
CA SER A 100 -4.15 13.44 24.77
C SER A 100 -3.10 14.50 24.59
N ASP A 101 -3.28 15.65 25.24
CA ASP A 101 -2.31 16.77 25.19
C ASP A 101 -0.90 16.20 25.14
N PRO A 102 -0.05 16.66 24.22
CA PRO A 102 1.30 16.14 24.08
C PRO A 102 1.97 16.20 25.43
N ASP A 103 2.53 15.08 25.87
CA ASP A 103 3.29 14.98 27.11
C ASP A 103 4.36 16.10 27.10
N PRO A 104 4.32 17.03 28.03
CA PRO A 104 5.24 18.17 28.03
C PRO A 104 6.74 17.77 28.11
N GLU A 105 7.05 16.53 28.48
CA GLU A 105 8.42 15.99 28.45
C GLU A 105 8.86 15.55 27.03
N ASN A 106 7.96 15.40 26.06
CA ASN A 106 8.27 15.07 24.66
C ASN A 106 8.19 16.27 23.71
N ALA A 107 7.91 17.47 24.18
CA ALA A 107 7.73 18.68 23.37
C ALA A 107 9.02 19.20 22.69
N GLU A 108 10.20 18.67 23.03
CA GLU A 108 11.47 19.15 22.46
C GLU A 108 11.85 18.50 21.11
N THR A 109 11.06 17.54 20.61
CA THR A 109 11.31 16.85 19.32
C THR A 109 10.30 17.17 18.23
N GLU A 110 9.33 18.04 18.48
CA GLU A 110 8.39 18.44 17.43
C GLU A 110 9.05 19.43 16.47
N ALA A 111 9.35 18.95 15.26
CA ALA A 111 9.73 19.80 14.15
C ALA A 111 8.58 20.81 13.84
N PRO A 112 8.90 22.03 13.35
CA PRO A 112 7.91 23.09 13.17
C PRO A 112 6.72 22.63 12.34
N GLU A 113 5.51 22.95 12.81
CA GLU A 113 4.25 22.65 12.14
C GLU A 113 4.30 23.08 10.67
N ALA A 114 4.19 22.12 9.77
CA ALA A 114 3.99 22.43 8.36
C ALA A 114 2.59 23.03 8.18
N GLU A 115 2.47 24.06 7.37
CA GLU A 115 1.24 24.79 7.03
C GLU A 115 0.12 23.93 6.37
N ASN A 116 0.16 22.61 6.55
CA ASN A 116 -0.81 21.68 6.00
C ASN A 116 -1.19 20.66 7.08
N PRO A 117 -2.21 20.93 7.92
CA PRO A 117 -2.72 19.97 8.91
C PRO A 117 -3.42 18.82 8.18
N GLY A 118 -2.75 17.70 7.99
CA GLY A 118 -3.27 16.52 7.29
C GLY A 118 -2.26 15.78 6.42
N ALA A 119 -1.07 16.30 6.26
CA ALA A 119 0.03 15.53 5.70
C ALA A 119 0.66 14.71 6.82
N ASP A 120 0.16 13.49 7.01
CA ASP A 120 0.91 12.49 7.77
C ASP A 120 2.33 12.48 7.23
N ARG A 121 3.28 12.85 8.09
CA ARG A 121 4.71 12.98 7.71
C ARG A 121 5.32 11.58 7.62
N TYR A 122 4.97 10.85 6.58
CA TYR A 122 5.73 9.67 6.25
C TYR A 122 7.04 10.10 5.61
N PRO A 123 8.20 9.75 6.17
CA PRO A 123 9.48 10.02 5.53
C PRO A 123 9.51 9.27 4.20
N ILE A 124 9.61 10.01 3.11
CA ILE A 124 9.61 9.47 1.75
C ILE A 124 10.88 9.92 1.05
N TYR A 125 11.69 8.97 0.59
CA TYR A 125 12.80 9.29 -0.31
C TYR A 125 12.27 9.81 -1.65
N PRO A 126 12.98 10.76 -2.31
CA PRO A 126 12.59 11.28 -3.62
C PRO A 126 12.38 10.23 -4.71
N ASP A 127 13.10 9.11 -4.64
CA ASP A 127 13.00 7.96 -5.54
C ASP A 127 12.19 6.78 -4.90
N GLY A 128 11.52 7.04 -3.78
CA GLY A 128 10.73 6.07 -3.06
C GLY A 128 11.55 5.00 -2.34
N ASN A 129 10.93 3.86 -2.05
CA ASN A 129 11.53 2.77 -1.29
C ASN A 129 12.74 2.10 -1.97
N ALA A 130 13.05 2.44 -3.23
CA ALA A 130 14.28 2.02 -3.89
C ALA A 130 15.53 2.47 -3.10
N SER A 131 15.51 3.65 -2.48
CA SER A 131 16.60 4.13 -1.64
C SER A 131 16.85 3.22 -0.43
N VAL A 132 15.82 2.67 0.19
CA VAL A 132 15.97 1.70 1.30
C VAL A 132 16.73 0.46 0.83
N ALA A 133 16.34 -0.11 -0.31
CA ALA A 133 17.03 -1.25 -0.88
C ALA A 133 18.48 -0.93 -1.24
N ARG A 134 18.74 0.26 -1.80
CA ARG A 134 20.09 0.72 -2.16
C ARG A 134 20.95 0.94 -0.91
N LEU A 135 20.40 1.49 0.16
CA LEU A 135 21.10 1.61 1.45
C LEU A 135 21.52 0.24 2.00
N LEU A 136 20.61 -0.73 2.00
CA LEU A 136 20.90 -2.09 2.46
C LEU A 136 22.00 -2.74 1.60
N VAL A 137 21.92 -2.63 0.28
CA VAL A 137 22.96 -3.17 -0.61
C VAL A 137 24.30 -2.50 -0.37
N ARG A 138 24.34 -1.18 -0.25
CA ARG A 138 25.59 -0.45 0.05
C ARG A 138 26.16 -0.84 1.42
N HIS A 139 25.30 -1.04 2.42
CA HIS A 139 25.75 -1.51 3.74
C HIS A 139 26.39 -2.90 3.67
N LEU A 140 25.80 -3.83 2.92
CA LEU A 140 26.27 -5.20 2.76
C LEU A 140 27.48 -5.31 1.82
N ILE A 141 27.57 -4.45 0.82
CA ILE A 141 28.62 -4.42 -0.21
C ILE A 141 29.13 -2.98 -0.36
N PRO A 142 29.96 -2.47 0.58
CA PRO A 142 30.36 -1.06 0.59
C PRO A 142 31.08 -0.59 -0.69
N ALA A 143 31.71 -1.51 -1.42
CA ALA A 143 32.40 -1.20 -2.67
C ALA A 143 31.45 -0.80 -3.82
N VAL A 144 30.13 -1.00 -3.68
CA VAL A 144 29.15 -0.74 -4.74
C VAL A 144 28.92 0.75 -4.98
N ALA A 145 29.02 1.58 -3.95
CA ALA A 145 28.83 3.02 -4.06
C ALA A 145 29.51 3.76 -2.93
N ALA A 146 30.02 4.95 -3.23
CA ALA A 146 30.59 5.86 -2.21
C ALA A 146 29.51 6.42 -1.29
N GLY A 147 29.93 6.90 -0.12
CA GLY A 147 29.04 7.49 0.89
C GLY A 147 28.49 6.44 1.88
N ASN A 148 27.88 6.94 2.95
CA ASN A 148 27.40 6.13 4.06
C ASN A 148 26.11 6.69 4.72
N THR A 149 25.55 7.77 4.17
CA THR A 149 24.35 8.42 4.71
C THR A 149 23.14 8.23 3.80
N GLU A 150 21.97 8.49 4.35
CA GLU A 150 20.71 8.43 3.63
C GLU A 150 20.55 9.56 2.60
N GLU A 151 21.15 10.73 2.87
CA GLU A 151 21.04 11.89 1.96
C GLU A 151 21.78 11.63 0.64
N ASN A 152 22.91 10.94 0.68
CA ASN A 152 23.70 10.69 -0.53
C ASN A 152 23.28 9.46 -1.32
N ILE A 153 22.39 8.62 -0.79
CA ILE A 153 22.00 7.38 -1.49
C ILE A 153 21.22 7.64 -2.79
N VAL A 154 20.37 8.65 -2.79
CA VAL A 154 19.49 9.00 -3.93
C VAL A 154 20.32 9.33 -5.18
N THR A 155 21.44 10.05 -5.00
CA THR A 155 22.32 10.50 -6.08
C THR A 155 23.53 9.60 -6.30
N SER A 156 23.76 8.59 -5.45
CA SER A 156 24.89 7.67 -5.57
C SER A 156 24.85 6.86 -6.86
N ILE A 157 25.97 6.79 -7.54
CA ILE A 157 26.15 5.93 -8.72
C ILE A 157 26.68 4.58 -8.26
N PHE A 158 25.93 3.51 -8.56
CA PHE A 158 26.29 2.15 -8.19
C PHE A 158 27.20 1.50 -9.24
N ASP A 159 28.31 0.96 -8.80
CA ASP A 159 29.12 0.05 -9.59
C ASP A 159 28.59 -1.38 -9.47
N TYR A 160 27.73 -1.77 -10.38
CA TYR A 160 27.10 -3.10 -10.40
C TYR A 160 28.11 -4.25 -10.56
N THR A 161 29.35 -3.99 -10.99
CA THR A 161 30.40 -5.03 -11.10
C THR A 161 30.84 -5.54 -9.73
N GLN A 162 30.57 -4.78 -8.66
CA GLN A 162 30.92 -5.14 -7.28
C GLN A 162 29.93 -6.13 -6.65
N LEU A 163 28.73 -6.29 -7.24
CA LEU A 163 27.65 -7.03 -6.59
C LEU A 163 27.89 -8.54 -6.49
N ASP A 164 28.51 -9.17 -7.50
CA ASP A 164 28.71 -10.63 -7.54
C ASP A 164 30.20 -11.04 -7.68
N ARG A 165 31.06 -10.39 -6.92
CA ARG A 165 32.51 -10.72 -6.95
C ARG A 165 32.78 -12.07 -6.31
N GLU A 166 33.57 -12.87 -6.98
CA GLU A 166 34.02 -14.16 -6.45
C GLU A 166 34.83 -13.96 -5.17
N GLY A 167 34.59 -14.81 -4.15
CA GLY A 167 35.22 -14.72 -2.84
C GLY A 167 34.67 -13.61 -1.91
N ALA A 168 33.77 -12.75 -2.38
CA ALA A 168 33.15 -11.78 -1.52
C ALA A 168 32.20 -12.45 -0.49
N PRO A 169 32.15 -11.94 0.76
CA PRO A 169 31.34 -12.53 1.83
C PRO A 169 29.84 -12.43 1.55
N VAL A 170 29.41 -11.40 0.81
CA VAL A 170 28.04 -11.18 0.34
C VAL A 170 28.06 -11.01 -1.17
N ARG A 171 27.18 -11.71 -1.84
CA ARG A 171 27.03 -11.63 -3.30
C ARG A 171 25.58 -11.46 -3.68
N LEU A 172 25.30 -10.52 -4.58
CA LEU A 172 23.97 -10.23 -5.13
C LEU A 172 24.00 -10.43 -6.65
N ARG A 173 23.23 -11.42 -7.12
CA ARG A 173 23.14 -11.75 -8.55
C ARG A 173 21.89 -11.15 -9.16
N LEU A 174 22.06 -10.12 -9.97
CA LEU A 174 20.98 -9.54 -10.76
C LEU A 174 20.69 -10.39 -12.02
N ASN A 175 19.53 -10.16 -12.63
CA ASN A 175 19.09 -10.86 -13.84
C ASN A 175 19.14 -12.40 -13.74
N SER A 176 18.94 -12.90 -12.52
CA SER A 176 19.00 -14.32 -12.18
C SER A 176 17.62 -14.77 -11.70
N THR A 177 16.92 -15.54 -12.55
CA THR A 177 15.57 -16.00 -12.25
C THR A 177 15.62 -17.36 -11.56
N ALA A 178 15.22 -17.41 -10.28
CA ALA A 178 15.07 -18.67 -9.56
C ALA A 178 13.96 -19.52 -10.20
N VAL A 179 14.23 -20.79 -10.43
CA VAL A 179 13.32 -21.72 -11.09
C VAL A 179 13.02 -22.98 -10.27
N ASN A 180 13.88 -23.31 -9.32
CA ASN A 180 13.68 -24.49 -8.48
C ASN A 180 14.46 -24.37 -7.16
N VAL A 181 13.85 -24.76 -6.06
CA VAL A 181 14.48 -24.87 -4.74
C VAL A 181 14.10 -26.21 -4.14
N ARG A 182 15.11 -27.01 -3.73
CA ARG A 182 14.92 -28.35 -3.18
C ARG A 182 15.76 -28.59 -1.95
N ASN A 183 15.18 -29.25 -0.96
CA ASN A 183 15.92 -29.83 0.13
C ASN A 183 16.67 -31.08 -0.37
N ARG A 184 17.83 -31.30 0.20
CA ARG A 184 18.68 -32.47 -0.09
C ARG A 184 18.67 -33.41 1.12
N ASP A 185 19.00 -34.68 0.87
CA ASP A 185 19.12 -35.69 1.91
C ASP A 185 20.26 -35.43 2.90
N ASP A 186 21.24 -34.64 2.50
CA ASP A 186 22.38 -34.22 3.33
C ASP A 186 22.08 -32.96 4.19
N GLY A 187 20.84 -32.50 4.21
CA GLY A 187 20.39 -31.32 4.99
C GLY A 187 20.76 -29.97 4.36
N LEU A 188 21.30 -29.98 3.15
CA LEU A 188 21.54 -28.74 2.39
C LEU A 188 20.38 -28.43 1.46
N VAL A 189 20.38 -27.24 0.89
CA VAL A 189 19.37 -26.77 -0.09
C VAL A 189 20.04 -26.44 -1.40
N ASP A 190 19.52 -26.95 -2.51
CA ASP A 190 19.92 -26.58 -3.86
C ASP A 190 18.90 -25.54 -4.41
N ALA A 191 19.38 -24.35 -4.75
CA ALA A 191 18.62 -23.31 -5.43
C ALA A 191 19.11 -23.19 -6.89
N SER A 192 18.25 -23.56 -7.83
CA SER A 192 18.53 -23.47 -9.26
C SER A 192 17.95 -22.19 -9.84
N TYR A 193 18.71 -21.52 -10.70
CA TYR A 193 18.31 -20.27 -11.34
C TYR A 193 18.82 -20.20 -12.78
N VAL A 194 18.24 -19.35 -13.59
CA VAL A 194 18.64 -19.10 -14.97
C VAL A 194 19.22 -17.69 -15.07
N VAL A 195 20.40 -17.58 -15.65
CA VAL A 195 21.05 -16.31 -15.98
C VAL A 195 21.61 -16.38 -17.40
N ALA A 196 21.33 -15.37 -18.22
CA ALA A 196 21.72 -15.33 -19.65
C ALA A 196 21.38 -16.63 -20.40
N GLY A 197 20.21 -17.21 -20.15
CA GLY A 197 19.75 -18.45 -20.79
C GLY A 197 20.42 -19.74 -20.30
N LYS A 198 21.29 -19.68 -19.31
CA LYS A 198 22.01 -20.85 -18.75
C LYS A 198 21.50 -21.16 -17.34
N ALA A 199 21.18 -22.43 -17.09
CA ALA A 199 20.83 -22.91 -15.77
C ALA A 199 22.08 -23.06 -14.90
N GLN A 200 21.98 -22.62 -13.66
CA GLN A 200 23.02 -22.75 -12.62
C GLN A 200 22.36 -23.17 -11.30
N THR A 201 23.16 -23.73 -10.40
CA THR A 201 22.67 -24.13 -9.06
C THR A 201 23.66 -23.66 -8.00
N VAL A 202 23.10 -23.07 -6.94
CA VAL A 202 23.81 -22.72 -5.71
C VAL A 202 23.37 -23.67 -4.62
N ARG A 203 24.33 -24.17 -3.87
CA ARG A 203 24.11 -24.99 -2.68
C ARG A 203 24.36 -24.20 -1.42
N ALA A 204 23.42 -24.25 -0.48
CA ALA A 204 23.44 -23.51 0.78
C ALA A 204 22.94 -24.35 1.95
N LYS A 205 23.23 -23.91 3.18
CA LYS A 205 22.65 -24.51 4.39
C LYS A 205 21.18 -24.17 4.53
N HIS A 206 20.78 -22.95 4.12
CA HIS A 206 19.42 -22.45 4.22
C HIS A 206 19.09 -21.60 2.98
N CYS A 207 17.80 -21.53 2.64
CA CYS A 207 17.28 -20.67 1.61
C CYS A 207 16.06 -19.92 2.13
N ILE A 208 16.02 -18.60 1.95
CA ILE A 208 14.88 -17.75 2.28
C ILE A 208 14.23 -17.29 0.97
N LEU A 209 12.96 -17.64 0.78
CA LEU A 209 12.16 -17.22 -0.36
C LEU A 209 11.47 -15.90 -0.02
N ALA A 210 12.11 -14.78 -0.34
CA ALA A 210 11.60 -13.42 -0.06
C ALA A 210 10.86 -12.81 -1.24
N GLY A 211 10.34 -13.62 -2.15
CA GLY A 211 9.56 -13.18 -3.32
C GLY A 211 8.06 -13.26 -3.11
N TYR A 212 7.31 -13.13 -4.22
CA TYR A 212 5.87 -13.26 -4.22
C TYR A 212 5.43 -14.68 -3.80
N GLY A 213 4.60 -14.79 -2.75
CA GLY A 213 4.15 -16.06 -2.18
C GLY A 213 3.51 -17.01 -3.20
N GLY A 214 2.73 -16.48 -4.15
CA GLY A 214 2.13 -17.28 -5.23
C GLY A 214 3.11 -17.97 -6.17
N MET A 215 4.40 -17.55 -6.19
CA MET A 215 5.46 -18.21 -6.97
C MET A 215 6.10 -19.40 -6.24
N VAL A 216 5.99 -19.44 -4.91
CA VAL A 216 6.63 -20.48 -4.08
C VAL A 216 6.19 -21.90 -4.44
N PRO A 217 4.90 -22.20 -4.73
CA PRO A 217 4.47 -23.54 -5.19
C PRO A 217 5.16 -24.01 -6.46
N HIS A 218 5.55 -23.09 -7.34
CA HIS A 218 6.24 -23.40 -8.60
C HIS A 218 7.74 -23.62 -8.37
N LEU A 219 8.33 -22.97 -7.36
CA LEU A 219 9.74 -23.10 -7.03
C LEU A 219 10.04 -24.33 -6.17
N CYS A 220 9.10 -24.69 -5.28
CA CYS A 220 9.28 -25.77 -4.28
C CYS A 220 8.32 -26.91 -4.54
N PRO A 221 8.69 -27.89 -5.38
CA PRO A 221 7.81 -29.02 -5.73
C PRO A 221 7.50 -29.92 -4.52
N GLU A 222 8.30 -29.89 -3.48
CA GLU A 222 8.19 -30.72 -2.27
C GLU A 222 7.10 -30.24 -1.29
N LEU A 223 6.58 -29.02 -1.47
CA LEU A 223 5.58 -28.49 -0.56
C LEU A 223 4.31 -29.36 -0.53
N PRO A 224 3.72 -29.57 0.66
CA PRO A 224 2.45 -30.27 0.80
C PRO A 224 1.35 -29.63 -0.05
N PRO A 225 0.41 -30.43 -0.63
CA PRO A 225 -0.64 -29.91 -1.48
C PRO A 225 -1.46 -28.77 -0.84
N ALA A 226 -1.86 -28.91 0.43
CA ALA A 226 -2.61 -27.90 1.16
C ALA A 226 -1.83 -26.56 1.29
N GLN A 227 -0.52 -26.62 1.48
CA GLN A 227 0.30 -25.41 1.55
C GLN A 227 0.41 -24.73 0.18
N LYS A 228 0.52 -25.51 -0.91
CA LYS A 228 0.50 -24.96 -2.28
C LYS A 228 -0.82 -24.27 -2.59
N GLU A 229 -1.93 -24.85 -2.21
CA GLU A 229 -3.26 -24.29 -2.39
C GLU A 229 -3.42 -22.98 -1.62
N ASN A 230 -3.02 -22.94 -0.33
CA ASN A 230 -3.09 -21.74 0.49
C ASN A 230 -2.19 -20.61 -0.04
N LEU A 231 -1.00 -20.91 -0.55
CA LEU A 231 -0.11 -19.92 -1.16
C LEU A 231 -0.67 -19.37 -2.48
N ALA A 232 -1.37 -20.20 -3.26
CA ALA A 232 -2.02 -19.78 -4.49
C ALA A 232 -3.22 -18.85 -4.26
N TYR A 233 -3.86 -18.89 -3.07
CA TYR A 233 -4.95 -17.99 -2.70
C TYR A 233 -4.55 -16.51 -2.64
N GLY A 234 -3.29 -16.21 -2.31
CA GLY A 234 -2.77 -14.85 -2.18
C GLY A 234 -2.57 -14.13 -3.52
N VAL A 235 -3.63 -13.99 -4.32
CA VAL A 235 -3.60 -13.28 -5.61
C VAL A 235 -3.33 -11.80 -5.39
N LYS A 236 -2.39 -11.24 -6.16
CA LYS A 236 -2.11 -9.79 -6.18
C LYS A 236 -2.83 -9.13 -7.35
N VAL A 237 -3.54 -8.04 -7.04
CA VAL A 237 -4.22 -7.23 -8.04
C VAL A 237 -3.20 -6.35 -8.77
N PRO A 238 -3.27 -6.23 -10.11
CA PRO A 238 -2.43 -5.31 -10.87
C PRO A 238 -2.76 -3.85 -10.53
N PHE A 239 -1.72 -3.03 -10.42
CA PHE A 239 -1.83 -1.61 -10.12
C PHE A 239 -1.07 -0.80 -11.18
N ILE A 240 -1.71 0.25 -11.70
CA ILE A 240 -1.11 1.18 -12.68
C ILE A 240 -0.94 2.53 -12.01
N CYS A 241 0.31 2.95 -11.83
CA CYS A 241 0.66 4.28 -11.37
C CYS A 241 1.28 5.07 -12.52
N THR A 242 0.72 6.24 -12.83
CA THR A 242 1.23 7.12 -13.88
C THR A 242 1.68 8.43 -13.26
N ASN A 243 2.97 8.71 -13.32
CA ASN A 243 3.53 9.98 -12.87
C ASN A 243 3.57 10.97 -14.04
N VAL A 244 2.98 12.15 -13.84
CA VAL A 244 2.95 13.22 -14.84
C VAL A 244 3.70 14.42 -14.30
N LEU A 245 4.81 14.78 -14.97
CA LEU A 245 5.55 15.98 -14.66
C LEU A 245 4.90 17.20 -15.32
N LEU A 246 4.45 18.14 -14.51
CA LEU A 246 3.84 19.38 -14.96
C LEU A 246 4.89 20.49 -15.08
N ARG A 247 4.76 21.37 -16.08
CA ARG A 247 5.61 22.57 -16.22
C ARG A 247 5.43 23.55 -15.06
N SER A 248 4.25 23.55 -14.44
CA SER A 248 3.92 24.42 -13.30
C SER A 248 2.81 23.80 -12.47
N GLY A 249 2.95 23.83 -11.17
CA GLY A 249 1.90 23.46 -10.20
C GLY A 249 0.89 24.58 -9.88
N ALA A 250 0.98 25.75 -10.55
CA ALA A 250 0.16 26.91 -10.20
C ALA A 250 -1.34 26.66 -10.30
N ALA A 251 -1.80 25.93 -11.33
CA ALA A 251 -3.22 25.61 -11.51
C ALA A 251 -3.73 24.68 -10.41
N VAL A 252 -2.94 23.69 -10.01
CA VAL A 252 -3.29 22.74 -8.93
C VAL A 252 -3.36 23.47 -7.59
N ARG A 253 -2.37 24.29 -7.26
CA ARG A 253 -2.39 25.13 -6.05
C ARG A 253 -3.59 26.07 -6.02
N LYS A 254 -3.93 26.71 -7.16
CA LYS A 254 -5.10 27.57 -7.28
C LYS A 254 -6.42 26.82 -7.05
N ALA A 255 -6.49 25.55 -7.41
CA ALA A 255 -7.66 24.70 -7.18
C ALA A 255 -7.88 24.38 -5.68
N GLY A 256 -6.84 24.51 -4.84
CA GLY A 256 -6.93 24.30 -3.39
C GLY A 256 -7.22 22.85 -2.96
N VAL A 257 -6.94 21.88 -3.85
CA VAL A 257 -7.15 20.45 -3.57
C VAL A 257 -5.90 19.64 -3.93
N SER A 258 -5.59 18.66 -3.10
CA SER A 258 -4.42 17.78 -3.27
C SER A 258 -4.73 16.53 -4.08
N GLY A 259 -6.01 16.17 -4.26
CA GLY A 259 -6.40 14.98 -4.99
C GLY A 259 -7.88 14.95 -5.36
N TYR A 260 -8.19 14.08 -6.30
CA TYR A 260 -9.53 13.86 -6.82
C TYR A 260 -9.82 12.36 -6.86
N GLN A 261 -10.94 11.95 -6.31
CA GLN A 261 -11.53 10.64 -6.60
C GLN A 261 -12.24 10.73 -7.95
N CYS A 262 -12.06 9.74 -8.81
CA CYS A 262 -12.52 9.76 -10.20
C CYS A 262 -13.47 8.60 -10.50
N PRO A 263 -14.75 8.66 -10.04
CA PRO A 263 -15.74 7.62 -10.29
C PRO A 263 -15.95 7.39 -11.80
N GLY A 264 -16.00 6.12 -12.21
CA GLY A 264 -16.22 5.73 -13.61
C GLY A 264 -15.05 6.03 -14.56
N SER A 265 -13.93 6.54 -14.05
CA SER A 265 -12.72 6.82 -14.85
C SER A 265 -11.75 5.63 -14.85
N PHE A 266 -10.82 5.63 -15.82
CA PHE A 266 -9.74 4.64 -15.85
C PHE A 266 -8.83 4.73 -14.61
N TYR A 267 -8.48 5.95 -14.19
CA TYR A 267 -7.79 6.18 -12.93
C TYR A 267 -8.79 6.40 -11.80
N SER A 268 -8.67 5.65 -10.73
CA SER A 268 -9.54 5.80 -9.55
C SER A 268 -9.19 7.04 -8.74
N LEU A 269 -7.92 7.42 -8.72
CA LEU A 269 -7.39 8.54 -7.96
C LEU A 269 -6.40 9.34 -8.81
N VAL A 270 -6.50 10.66 -8.76
CA VAL A 270 -5.49 11.59 -9.25
C VAL A 270 -5.08 12.47 -8.07
N ALA A 271 -3.80 12.48 -7.73
CA ALA A 271 -3.30 13.26 -6.60
C ALA A 271 -1.99 13.97 -6.94
N THR A 272 -1.71 15.06 -6.25
CA THR A 272 -0.37 15.66 -6.26
C THR A 272 0.56 14.75 -5.47
N ALA A 273 1.79 14.56 -5.98
CA ALA A 273 2.81 13.88 -5.22
C ALA A 273 3.06 14.65 -3.91
N PRO A 274 3.23 13.94 -2.77
CA PRO A 274 3.59 14.58 -1.52
C PRO A 274 4.94 15.31 -1.70
N PRO A 275 5.16 16.43 -0.98
CA PRO A 275 6.46 17.07 -0.97
C PRO A 275 7.48 16.09 -0.39
N VAL A 276 8.59 15.92 -1.11
CA VAL A 276 9.74 15.15 -0.63
C VAL A 276 10.85 16.11 -0.26
N SER A 277 11.42 15.94 0.91
CA SER A 277 12.62 16.67 1.34
C SER A 277 13.74 15.67 1.58
N GLN A 278 14.94 16.09 1.26
CA GLN A 278 16.16 15.39 1.63
C GLN A 278 16.70 15.99 2.93
N GLY A 279 15.99 15.89 4.01
CA GLY A 279 16.44 16.30 5.32
C GLY A 279 16.73 17.80 5.46
#